data_90b933cbb0a18cbb0da772e5ba0d85e6
#
_entry.id   90b933cbb0a18cbb0da772e5ba0d85e6
#
_cell.length_a   1.000
_cell.length_b   1.000
_cell.length_c   1.000
_cell.angle_alpha   90.00
_cell.angle_beta   90.00
_cell.angle_gamma   90.00
#
_symmetry.space_group_name_H-M   'P 1'
#
loop_
_entity.id
_entity.type
_entity.pdbx_description
1 polymer ?
#
loop_
_entity_poly.entity_id
_entity_poly.type
_entity_poly.pdbx_seq_one_letter_code
_entity_poly.pdbx_strand_id
1 'polypeptide(L)'
;RRILGEGVPQHRIEQLVVETFASYARYWVDSFRLPQMPVQAIDEGMNFVGVDHIWRAVDAGVGPILVLPHLGGWEWAGFWLSLVGGFDVTAVVEPLEPPDLFDFFTAFREELGMHIVALGPDAGAAVLRAINEAHVLCLLADRDIEGTGIEVDFFGERTTLPAGPATLALRTGAPLLPTACYFKPTGGIQCLVEPPVPVRREAKRLREDVTRITQDLARALEGLIRRAPEQWHMQQPNWPSDYDALEAIGKPHPRPGQP
;
A
#
# COMPACT_ATOMS: atom_id res chain seq x y z
N ARG A 1 17.64 -9.98 2.65
CA ARG A 1 17.81 -11.33 3.24
C ARG A 1 16.46 -11.85 3.74
N ARG A 2 15.74 -11.12 4.57
CA ARG A 2 14.45 -11.51 5.15
C ARG A 2 13.44 -11.97 4.09
N ILE A 3 13.38 -11.30 2.92
CA ILE A 3 12.47 -11.66 1.82
C ILE A 3 12.94 -12.91 1.06
N LEU A 4 14.24 -13.01 0.82
CA LEU A 4 14.84 -14.01 -0.09
C LEU A 4 15.44 -15.22 0.64
N GLY A 5 15.60 -15.15 1.96
CA GLY A 5 16.24 -16.15 2.81
C GLY A 5 17.73 -15.90 3.04
N GLU A 6 18.25 -16.51 4.10
CA GLU A 6 19.65 -16.30 4.56
C GLU A 6 20.71 -16.84 3.57
N GLY A 7 20.35 -17.81 2.74
CA GLY A 7 21.26 -18.43 1.78
C GLY A 7 21.61 -17.58 0.56
N VAL A 8 21.04 -16.37 0.43
CA VAL A 8 21.28 -15.49 -0.73
C VAL A 8 22.71 -14.94 -0.68
N PRO A 9 23.51 -15.09 -1.78
CA PRO A 9 24.87 -14.59 -1.86
C PRO A 9 24.94 -13.06 -1.66
N GLN A 10 26.00 -12.56 -1.04
CA GLN A 10 26.15 -11.13 -0.74
C GLN A 10 26.08 -10.25 -1.99
N HIS A 11 26.72 -10.65 -3.09
CA HIS A 11 26.67 -9.89 -4.35
C HIS A 11 25.25 -9.71 -4.89
N ARG A 12 24.36 -10.71 -4.69
CA ARG A 12 22.94 -10.58 -5.10
C ARG A 12 22.20 -9.58 -4.22
N ILE A 13 22.52 -9.52 -2.93
CA ILE A 13 21.96 -8.50 -2.03
C ILE A 13 22.40 -7.09 -2.47
N GLU A 14 23.69 -6.91 -2.77
CA GLU A 14 24.22 -5.63 -3.26
C GLU A 14 23.58 -5.20 -4.58
N GLN A 15 23.39 -6.14 -5.49
CA GLN A 15 22.67 -5.91 -6.75
C GLN A 15 21.22 -5.48 -6.49
N LEU A 16 20.50 -6.17 -5.61
CA LEU A 16 19.12 -5.82 -5.25
C LEU A 16 19.01 -4.43 -4.63
N VAL A 17 19.97 -4.03 -3.81
CA VAL A 17 20.00 -2.66 -3.27
C VAL A 17 20.06 -1.63 -4.40
N VAL A 18 20.92 -1.83 -5.39
CA VAL A 18 21.00 -0.93 -6.56
C VAL A 18 19.70 -0.95 -7.36
N GLU A 19 19.14 -2.14 -7.62
CA GLU A 19 17.87 -2.31 -8.33
C GLU A 19 16.72 -1.61 -7.59
N THR A 20 16.68 -1.68 -6.24
CA THR A 20 15.66 -1.02 -5.41
C THR A 20 15.76 0.51 -5.50
N PHE A 21 16.96 1.07 -5.42
CA PHE A 21 17.13 2.51 -5.60
C PHE A 21 16.78 2.97 -7.02
N ALA A 22 17.10 2.18 -8.04
CA ALA A 22 16.69 2.46 -9.41
C ALA A 22 15.16 2.43 -9.58
N SER A 23 14.49 1.44 -8.97
CA SER A 23 13.04 1.34 -8.92
C SER A 23 12.40 2.53 -8.20
N TYR A 24 12.95 2.94 -7.07
CA TYR A 24 12.47 4.09 -6.31
C TYR A 24 12.66 5.42 -7.07
N ALA A 25 13.80 5.59 -7.74
CA ALA A 25 14.00 6.74 -8.62
C ALA A 25 12.99 6.77 -9.78
N ARG A 26 12.71 5.61 -10.39
CA ARG A 26 11.67 5.48 -11.42
C ARG A 26 10.29 5.87 -10.90
N TYR A 27 9.92 5.42 -9.69
CA TYR A 27 8.67 5.82 -9.06
C TYR A 27 8.50 7.35 -9.05
N TRP A 28 9.52 8.09 -8.59
CA TRP A 28 9.47 9.54 -8.54
C TRP A 28 9.39 10.18 -9.92
N VAL A 29 10.21 9.71 -10.86
CA VAL A 29 10.20 10.23 -12.24
C VAL A 29 8.84 10.01 -12.89
N ASP A 30 8.29 8.80 -12.78
CA ASP A 30 6.99 8.48 -13.38
C ASP A 30 5.86 9.27 -12.68
N SER A 31 5.89 9.40 -11.34
CA SER A 31 4.90 10.19 -10.59
C SER A 31 4.88 11.66 -11.01
N PHE A 32 6.04 12.31 -11.16
CA PHE A 32 6.11 13.71 -11.62
C PHE A 32 5.70 13.89 -13.10
N ARG A 33 5.77 12.86 -13.91
CA ARG A 33 5.36 12.91 -15.33
C ARG A 33 3.87 12.68 -15.54
N LEU A 34 3.22 11.94 -14.64
CA LEU A 34 1.80 11.53 -14.76
C LEU A 34 0.85 12.69 -15.10
N PRO A 35 0.91 13.89 -14.46
CA PRO A 35 0.00 15.00 -14.76
C PRO A 35 0.11 15.52 -16.18
N GLN A 36 1.25 15.32 -16.82
CA GLN A 36 1.51 15.79 -18.19
C GLN A 36 1.31 14.70 -19.24
N MET A 37 1.00 13.48 -18.81
CA MET A 37 0.78 12.36 -19.71
C MET A 37 -0.66 12.40 -20.27
N PRO A 38 -0.84 12.19 -21.58
CA PRO A 38 -2.17 12.00 -22.14
C PRO A 38 -2.85 10.79 -21.48
N VAL A 39 -4.15 10.88 -21.21
CA VAL A 39 -4.96 9.79 -20.63
C VAL A 39 -4.80 8.50 -21.44
N GLN A 40 -4.72 8.59 -22.76
CA GLN A 40 -4.46 7.45 -23.63
C GLN A 40 -3.12 6.75 -23.31
N ALA A 41 -2.05 7.50 -23.00
CA ALA A 41 -0.75 6.91 -22.65
C ALA A 41 -0.78 6.27 -21.27
N ILE A 42 -1.59 6.79 -20.34
CA ILE A 42 -1.84 6.17 -19.04
C ILE A 42 -2.54 4.83 -19.23
N ASP A 43 -3.55 4.78 -20.09
CA ASP A 43 -4.32 3.56 -20.39
C ASP A 43 -3.47 2.51 -21.10
N GLU A 44 -2.80 2.85 -22.19
CA GLU A 44 -1.92 1.95 -22.94
C GLU A 44 -0.75 1.42 -22.09
N GLY A 45 -0.30 2.21 -21.12
CA GLY A 45 0.76 1.82 -20.17
C GLY A 45 0.29 0.84 -19.10
N MET A 46 -1.02 0.73 -18.85
CA MET A 46 -1.58 -0.08 -17.76
C MET A 46 -1.98 -1.49 -18.24
N ASN A 47 -1.68 -2.46 -17.40
CA ASN A 47 -2.25 -3.81 -17.49
C ASN A 47 -2.83 -4.18 -16.12
N PHE A 48 -4.15 -4.30 -16.02
CA PHE A 48 -4.84 -4.71 -14.81
C PHE A 48 -5.22 -6.19 -14.85
N VAL A 49 -4.81 -6.93 -13.83
CA VAL A 49 -5.23 -8.32 -13.59
C VAL A 49 -6.08 -8.35 -12.33
N GLY A 50 -7.28 -8.92 -12.40
CA GLY A 50 -8.21 -9.02 -11.27
C GLY A 50 -9.04 -7.75 -11.01
N VAL A 51 -9.08 -6.79 -11.93
CA VAL A 51 -9.91 -5.57 -11.82
C VAL A 51 -11.41 -5.88 -11.62
N ASP A 52 -11.87 -7.04 -12.06
CA ASP A 52 -13.22 -7.51 -11.87
C ASP A 52 -13.63 -7.68 -10.39
N HIS A 53 -12.66 -7.84 -9.47
CA HIS A 53 -12.95 -7.80 -8.04
C HIS A 53 -13.39 -6.40 -7.59
N ILE A 54 -12.82 -5.35 -8.19
CA ILE A 54 -13.19 -3.96 -7.91
C ILE A 54 -14.60 -3.69 -8.45
N TRP A 55 -14.86 -4.01 -9.73
CA TRP A 55 -16.16 -3.83 -10.36
C TRP A 55 -17.29 -4.51 -9.59
N ARG A 56 -17.10 -5.77 -9.20
CA ARG A 56 -18.11 -6.50 -8.42
C ARG A 56 -18.48 -5.82 -7.10
N ALA A 57 -17.51 -5.22 -6.42
CA ALA A 57 -17.77 -4.52 -5.16
C ALA A 57 -18.53 -3.21 -5.39
N VAL A 58 -18.08 -2.40 -6.34
CA VAL A 58 -18.71 -1.12 -6.69
C VAL A 58 -20.12 -1.33 -7.19
N ASP A 59 -20.35 -2.32 -8.08
CA ASP A 59 -21.68 -2.70 -8.57
C ASP A 59 -22.61 -3.18 -7.46
N ALA A 60 -22.06 -3.77 -6.39
CA ALA A 60 -22.81 -4.14 -5.20
C ALA A 60 -23.09 -2.96 -4.25
N GLY A 61 -22.61 -1.75 -4.57
CA GLY A 61 -22.82 -0.53 -3.79
C GLY A 61 -21.91 -0.42 -2.56
N VAL A 62 -20.77 -1.13 -2.54
CA VAL A 62 -19.79 -1.08 -1.43
C VAL A 62 -18.40 -0.83 -2.00
N GLY A 63 -17.72 0.20 -1.53
CA GLY A 63 -16.35 0.50 -1.95
C GLY A 63 -15.37 -0.58 -1.49
N PRO A 64 -14.59 -1.20 -2.40
CA PRO A 64 -13.55 -2.14 -2.01
C PRO A 64 -12.37 -1.43 -1.34
N ILE A 65 -11.66 -2.15 -0.48
CA ILE A 65 -10.44 -1.69 0.17
C ILE A 65 -9.24 -2.34 -0.53
N LEU A 66 -8.53 -1.59 -1.37
CA LEU A 66 -7.26 -2.03 -1.95
C LEU A 66 -6.16 -1.82 -0.92
N VAL A 67 -5.47 -2.89 -0.56
CA VAL A 67 -4.37 -2.84 0.40
C VAL A 67 -3.07 -3.13 -0.32
N LEU A 68 -2.20 -2.12 -0.35
CA LEU A 68 -0.98 -2.13 -1.14
C LEU A 68 0.27 -2.07 -0.25
N PRO A 69 1.36 -2.72 -0.66
CA PRO A 69 2.68 -2.37 -0.18
C PRO A 69 3.21 -1.14 -0.95
N HIS A 70 4.20 -0.44 -0.40
CA HIS A 70 4.96 0.60 -1.11
C HIS A 70 5.81 -0.04 -2.22
N LEU A 71 5.17 -0.52 -3.29
CA LEU A 71 5.81 -1.31 -4.33
C LEU A 71 5.47 -0.80 -5.73
N GLY A 72 6.50 -0.54 -6.53
CA GLY A 72 6.38 -0.16 -7.94
C GLY A 72 5.65 1.17 -8.15
N GLY A 73 4.72 1.21 -9.10
CA GLY A 73 4.09 2.46 -9.57
C GLY A 73 2.62 2.62 -9.15
N TRP A 74 2.30 2.59 -7.87
CA TRP A 74 0.92 2.68 -7.37
C TRP A 74 0.21 4.00 -7.73
N GLU A 75 0.94 5.12 -7.88
CA GLU A 75 0.35 6.38 -8.33
C GLU A 75 -0.30 6.22 -9.70
N TRP A 76 0.39 5.59 -10.65
CA TRP A 76 -0.14 5.34 -11.99
C TRP A 76 -1.45 4.53 -11.93
N ALA A 77 -1.51 3.52 -11.07
CA ALA A 77 -2.71 2.71 -10.91
C ALA A 77 -3.87 3.52 -10.32
N GLY A 78 -3.60 4.40 -9.35
CA GLY A 78 -4.60 5.30 -8.78
C GLY A 78 -5.19 6.23 -9.85
N PHE A 79 -4.37 6.84 -10.69
CA PHE A 79 -4.83 7.70 -11.78
C PHE A 79 -5.57 6.93 -12.87
N TRP A 80 -5.10 5.74 -13.21
CA TRP A 80 -5.84 4.89 -14.16
C TRP A 80 -7.23 4.55 -13.63
N LEU A 81 -7.35 4.16 -12.37
CA LEU A 81 -8.65 3.86 -11.75
C LEU A 81 -9.60 5.06 -11.83
N SER A 82 -9.13 6.28 -11.57
CA SER A 82 -9.94 7.49 -11.62
C SER A 82 -10.23 7.95 -13.04
N LEU A 83 -9.19 8.16 -13.86
CA LEU A 83 -9.33 8.81 -15.17
C LEU A 83 -9.84 7.89 -16.28
N VAL A 84 -9.48 6.61 -16.23
CA VAL A 84 -9.78 5.62 -17.25
C VAL A 84 -10.85 4.65 -16.78
N GLY A 85 -10.67 4.10 -15.56
CA GLY A 85 -11.63 3.18 -14.96
C GLY A 85 -12.94 3.82 -14.54
N GLY A 86 -12.99 5.15 -14.38
CA GLY A 86 -14.18 5.89 -14.00
C GLY A 86 -14.65 5.59 -12.57
N PHE A 87 -13.74 5.17 -11.69
CA PHE A 87 -14.03 4.95 -10.28
C PHE A 87 -13.83 6.23 -9.47
N ASP A 88 -14.66 6.43 -8.45
CA ASP A 88 -14.36 7.37 -7.38
C ASP A 88 -13.28 6.73 -6.49
N VAL A 89 -12.07 7.30 -6.51
CA VAL A 89 -10.91 6.78 -5.78
C VAL A 89 -10.64 7.64 -4.56
N THR A 90 -10.54 7.02 -3.39
CA THR A 90 -10.13 7.67 -2.15
C THR A 90 -8.80 7.08 -1.67
N ALA A 91 -7.80 7.91 -1.43
CA ALA A 91 -6.52 7.51 -0.88
C ALA A 91 -6.28 8.15 0.49
N VAL A 92 -5.82 7.34 1.45
CA VAL A 92 -5.34 7.85 2.73
C VAL A 92 -3.85 8.08 2.64
N VAL A 93 -3.42 9.28 3.00
CA VAL A 93 -2.02 9.71 2.86
C VAL A 93 -1.48 10.21 4.19
N GLU A 94 -0.21 9.92 4.45
CA GLU A 94 0.53 10.48 5.57
C GLU A 94 0.84 11.96 5.30
N PRO A 95 0.62 12.89 6.27
CA PRO A 95 1.12 14.24 6.15
C PRO A 95 2.63 14.26 5.97
N LEU A 96 3.11 14.90 4.90
CA LEU A 96 4.53 15.01 4.58
C LEU A 96 5.12 16.30 5.17
N GLU A 97 6.42 16.26 5.47
CA GLU A 97 7.21 17.43 5.80
C GLU A 97 8.23 17.73 4.68
N PRO A 98 8.38 19.00 4.25
CA PRO A 98 7.65 20.19 4.71
C PRO A 98 6.19 20.21 4.21
N PRO A 99 5.28 20.99 4.86
CA PRO A 99 3.86 21.07 4.48
C PRO A 99 3.62 21.39 3.01
N ASP A 100 4.41 22.25 2.40
CA ASP A 100 4.31 22.61 0.98
C ASP A 100 4.44 21.38 0.06
N LEU A 101 5.20 20.35 0.48
CA LEU A 101 5.33 19.10 -0.26
C LEU A 101 4.04 18.27 -0.15
N PHE A 102 3.43 18.25 1.02
CA PHE A 102 2.13 17.60 1.22
C PHE A 102 1.04 18.27 0.37
N ASP A 103 0.97 19.60 0.40
CA ASP A 103 0.00 20.39 -0.37
C ASP A 103 0.16 20.14 -1.87
N PHE A 104 1.41 20.11 -2.37
CA PHE A 104 1.71 19.80 -3.77
C PHE A 104 1.18 18.42 -4.18
N PHE A 105 1.48 17.36 -3.40
CA PHE A 105 1.03 16.01 -3.73
C PHE A 105 -0.48 15.84 -3.59
N THR A 106 -1.09 16.52 -2.62
CA THR A 106 -2.55 16.50 -2.45
C THR A 106 -3.24 17.16 -3.65
N ALA A 107 -2.85 18.40 -4.00
CA ALA A 107 -3.39 19.10 -5.15
C ALA A 107 -3.20 18.31 -6.46
N PHE A 108 -2.02 17.74 -6.66
CA PHE A 108 -1.69 16.89 -7.78
C PHE A 108 -2.62 15.66 -7.93
N ARG A 109 -2.93 14.96 -6.83
CA ARG A 109 -3.83 13.80 -6.85
C ARG A 109 -5.28 14.20 -7.04
N GLU A 110 -5.71 15.31 -6.44
CA GLU A 110 -7.05 15.88 -6.58
C GLU A 110 -7.30 16.38 -8.01
N GLU A 111 -6.31 17.03 -8.64
CA GLU A 111 -6.39 17.45 -10.05
C GLU A 111 -6.61 16.26 -10.99
N LEU A 112 -6.10 15.09 -10.65
CA LEU A 112 -6.27 13.85 -11.39
C LEU A 112 -7.48 13.01 -10.92
N GLY A 113 -8.40 13.62 -10.16
CA GLY A 113 -9.71 13.07 -9.83
C GLY A 113 -9.74 12.13 -8.63
N MET A 114 -8.69 12.11 -7.79
CA MET A 114 -8.67 11.32 -6.55
C MET A 114 -9.16 12.16 -5.36
N HIS A 115 -9.83 11.53 -4.41
CA HIS A 115 -10.18 12.11 -3.11
C HIS A 115 -9.08 11.79 -2.10
N ILE A 116 -8.48 12.82 -1.50
CA ILE A 116 -7.37 12.64 -0.57
C ILE A 116 -7.85 12.83 0.87
N VAL A 117 -7.55 11.86 1.71
CA VAL A 117 -7.81 11.90 3.15
C VAL A 117 -6.47 11.88 3.88
N ALA A 118 -6.14 12.98 4.55
CA ALA A 118 -4.96 13.02 5.41
C ALA A 118 -5.14 12.09 6.61
N LEU A 119 -4.11 11.33 6.96
CA LEU A 119 -4.09 10.51 8.17
C LEU A 119 -4.20 11.42 9.39
N GLY A 120 -5.15 11.14 10.27
CA GLY A 120 -5.44 11.95 11.43
C GLY A 120 -6.77 11.58 12.11
N PRO A 121 -7.20 12.35 13.12
CA PRO A 121 -8.38 12.02 13.94
C PRO A 121 -9.68 11.86 13.14
N ASP A 122 -9.84 12.61 12.06
CA ASP A 122 -11.05 12.61 11.23
C ASP A 122 -11.02 11.61 10.08
N ALA A 123 -9.86 11.01 9.80
CA ALA A 123 -9.67 10.07 8.70
C ALA A 123 -10.65 8.89 8.77
N GLY A 124 -10.90 8.36 9.96
CA GLY A 124 -11.80 7.22 10.16
C GLY A 124 -13.23 7.48 9.68
N ALA A 125 -13.78 8.66 9.92
CA ALA A 125 -15.12 9.03 9.47
C ALA A 125 -15.17 9.25 7.95
N ALA A 126 -14.13 9.88 7.38
CA ALA A 126 -14.02 10.13 5.95
C ALA A 126 -13.93 8.83 5.14
N VAL A 127 -13.08 7.88 5.56
CA VAL A 127 -12.94 6.59 4.86
C VAL A 127 -14.18 5.71 4.97
N LEU A 128 -14.89 5.73 6.12
CA LEU A 128 -16.16 5.01 6.26
C LEU A 128 -17.23 5.55 5.31
N ARG A 129 -17.28 6.88 5.13
CA ARG A 129 -18.17 7.52 4.16
C ARG A 129 -17.82 7.11 2.75
N ALA A 130 -16.56 7.20 2.36
CA ALA A 130 -16.08 6.79 1.04
C ALA A 130 -16.47 5.35 0.69
N ILE A 131 -16.26 4.39 1.61
CA ILE A 131 -16.66 2.99 1.42
C ILE A 131 -18.19 2.87 1.20
N ASN A 132 -19.00 3.58 1.98
CA ASN A 132 -20.47 3.54 1.88
C ASN A 132 -20.99 4.22 0.60
N GLU A 133 -20.21 5.13 0.02
CA GLU A 133 -20.46 5.80 -1.26
C GLU A 133 -19.86 5.02 -2.46
N ALA A 134 -19.41 3.79 -2.22
CA ALA A 134 -18.80 2.88 -3.19
C ALA A 134 -17.50 3.39 -3.84
N HIS A 135 -16.76 4.29 -3.17
CA HIS A 135 -15.42 4.67 -3.60
C HIS A 135 -14.43 3.52 -3.45
N VAL A 136 -13.50 3.41 -4.36
CA VAL A 136 -12.34 2.52 -4.24
C VAL A 136 -11.38 3.12 -3.22
N LEU A 137 -11.27 2.51 -2.04
CA LEU A 137 -10.37 2.99 -1.00
C LEU A 137 -8.98 2.37 -1.16
N CYS A 138 -7.95 3.19 -1.31
CA CYS A 138 -6.56 2.77 -1.44
C CYS A 138 -5.78 3.04 -0.15
N LEU A 139 -5.17 1.99 0.43
CA LEU A 139 -4.39 2.04 1.66
C LEU A 139 -3.02 1.40 1.46
N LEU A 140 -1.95 2.15 1.66
CA LEU A 140 -0.62 1.59 1.85
C LEU A 140 -0.53 1.08 3.29
N ALA A 141 -0.27 -0.22 3.49
CA ALA A 141 -0.41 -0.85 4.80
C ALA A 141 0.69 -1.88 5.13
N ASP A 142 1.86 -1.74 4.54
CA ASP A 142 3.02 -2.61 4.77
C ASP A 142 3.94 -2.12 5.88
N ARG A 143 3.60 -1.00 6.55
CA ARG A 143 4.28 -0.48 7.74
C ARG A 143 3.31 0.18 8.71
N ASP A 144 3.65 0.15 10.00
CA ASP A 144 2.94 0.85 11.08
C ASP A 144 3.69 2.14 11.43
N ILE A 145 3.09 3.29 11.11
CA ILE A 145 3.70 4.60 11.36
C ILE A 145 3.41 5.08 12.78
N GLU A 146 2.20 4.77 13.27
CA GLU A 146 1.71 5.29 14.55
C GLU A 146 2.14 4.44 15.77
N GLY A 147 2.65 3.21 15.55
CA GLY A 147 3.00 2.28 16.61
C GLY A 147 1.79 1.67 17.34
N THR A 148 0.60 1.80 16.77
CA THR A 148 -0.66 1.28 17.33
C THR A 148 -1.21 0.07 16.60
N GLY A 149 -0.44 -0.45 15.64
CA GLY A 149 -0.82 -1.55 14.77
C GLY A 149 -1.03 -2.90 15.47
N ILE A 150 -1.31 -3.88 14.68
CA ILE A 150 -1.50 -5.27 15.10
C ILE A 150 -0.18 -6.02 14.93
N GLU A 151 0.25 -6.72 15.96
CA GLU A 151 1.40 -7.61 15.90
C GLU A 151 1.12 -8.78 14.95
N VAL A 152 2.01 -8.98 13.99
CA VAL A 152 1.95 -10.03 12.97
C VAL A 152 3.32 -10.64 12.73
N ASP A 153 3.34 -11.86 12.21
CA ASP A 153 4.52 -12.42 11.57
C ASP A 153 4.58 -11.92 10.13
N PHE A 154 5.64 -11.17 9.78
CA PHE A 154 5.86 -10.63 8.45
C PHE A 154 7.29 -10.95 8.00
N PHE A 155 7.42 -11.76 6.95
CA PHE A 155 8.68 -12.33 6.48
C PHE A 155 9.49 -13.08 7.58
N GLY A 156 8.76 -13.81 8.42
CA GLY A 156 9.38 -14.68 9.45
C GLY A 156 9.87 -13.96 10.71
N GLU A 157 9.57 -12.67 10.85
CA GLU A 157 9.86 -11.91 12.07
C GLU A 157 8.62 -11.12 12.51
N ARG A 158 8.46 -10.92 13.81
CA ARG A 158 7.37 -10.13 14.37
C ARG A 158 7.57 -8.65 14.14
N THR A 159 6.51 -8.01 13.66
CA THR A 159 6.39 -6.55 13.55
C THR A 159 4.94 -6.13 13.72
N THR A 160 4.63 -4.86 13.57
CA THR A 160 3.26 -4.34 13.59
C THR A 160 2.83 -3.85 12.20
N LEU A 161 1.58 -4.14 11.82
CA LEU A 161 0.94 -3.58 10.64
C LEU A 161 -0.34 -2.85 11.03
N PRO A 162 -0.82 -1.86 10.22
CA PRO A 162 -2.00 -1.08 10.54
C PRO A 162 -3.26 -1.93 10.73
N ALA A 163 -4.00 -1.68 11.81
CA ALA A 163 -5.29 -2.33 12.09
C ALA A 163 -6.42 -1.82 11.19
N GLY A 164 -6.23 -0.67 10.54
CA GLY A 164 -7.25 0.06 9.78
C GLY A 164 -7.96 -0.79 8.73
N PRO A 165 -7.25 -1.41 7.78
CA PRO A 165 -7.87 -2.19 6.70
C PRO A 165 -8.79 -3.29 7.21
N ALA A 166 -8.33 -4.12 8.13
CA ALA A 166 -9.12 -5.22 8.72
C ALA A 166 -10.33 -4.70 9.52
N THR A 167 -10.14 -3.61 10.27
CA THR A 167 -11.22 -2.99 11.06
C THR A 167 -12.31 -2.41 10.18
N LEU A 168 -11.94 -1.71 9.11
CA LEU A 168 -12.87 -1.14 8.14
C LEU A 168 -13.66 -2.24 7.43
N ALA A 169 -12.98 -3.26 6.93
CA ALA A 169 -13.62 -4.40 6.27
C ALA A 169 -14.63 -5.13 7.18
N LEU A 170 -14.29 -5.36 8.45
CA LEU A 170 -15.19 -5.96 9.44
C LEU A 170 -16.42 -5.10 9.76
N ARG A 171 -16.29 -3.77 9.70
CA ARG A 171 -17.38 -2.82 9.99
C ARG A 171 -18.33 -2.62 8.84
N THR A 172 -17.81 -2.61 7.61
CA THR A 172 -18.58 -2.24 6.42
C THR A 172 -18.99 -3.43 5.57
N GLY A 173 -18.34 -4.59 5.74
CA GLY A 173 -18.47 -5.73 4.82
C GLY A 173 -17.73 -5.52 3.49
N ALA A 174 -16.95 -4.44 3.35
CA ALA A 174 -16.16 -4.16 2.16
C ALA A 174 -15.15 -5.28 1.87
N PRO A 175 -15.00 -5.71 0.61
CA PRO A 175 -13.97 -6.67 0.25
C PRO A 175 -12.58 -6.06 0.46
N LEU A 176 -11.71 -6.84 1.09
CA LEU A 176 -10.33 -6.50 1.38
C LEU A 176 -9.42 -7.13 0.33
N LEU A 177 -8.89 -6.32 -0.59
CA LEU A 177 -8.21 -6.76 -1.80
C LEU A 177 -6.70 -6.46 -1.73
N PRO A 178 -5.83 -7.45 -1.48
CA PRO A 178 -4.40 -7.27 -1.61
C PRO A 178 -4.04 -6.90 -3.04
N THR A 179 -3.28 -5.82 -3.21
CA THR A 179 -3.01 -5.24 -4.54
C THR A 179 -1.54 -4.84 -4.65
N ALA A 180 -0.94 -5.02 -5.83
CA ALA A 180 0.42 -4.55 -6.12
C ALA A 180 0.54 -4.04 -7.55
N CYS A 181 1.39 -3.03 -7.76
CA CYS A 181 1.54 -2.32 -9.02
C CYS A 181 2.98 -2.38 -9.52
N TYR A 182 3.33 -3.41 -10.27
CA TYR A 182 4.69 -3.68 -10.73
C TYR A 182 5.08 -2.83 -11.94
N PHE A 183 6.28 -2.31 -11.96
CA PHE A 183 6.88 -1.79 -13.17
C PHE A 183 7.15 -2.90 -14.17
N LYS A 184 6.67 -2.73 -15.41
CA LYS A 184 7.00 -3.66 -16.50
C LYS A 184 8.40 -3.33 -17.07
N PRO A 185 9.19 -4.35 -17.47
CA PRO A 185 10.46 -4.12 -18.16
C PRO A 185 10.31 -3.32 -19.47
N THR A 186 9.19 -3.49 -20.16
CA THR A 186 8.85 -2.80 -21.42
C THR A 186 8.28 -1.40 -21.24
N GLY A 187 8.21 -0.91 -20.01
CA GLY A 187 7.53 0.35 -19.66
C GLY A 187 6.09 0.15 -19.23
N GLY A 188 5.56 1.14 -18.48
CA GLY A 188 4.22 1.08 -17.89
C GLY A 188 4.15 0.17 -16.67
N ILE A 189 2.92 -0.14 -16.26
CA ILE A 189 2.57 -0.81 -14.99
C ILE A 189 1.75 -2.07 -15.25
N GLN A 190 2.00 -3.11 -14.45
CA GLN A 190 1.10 -4.23 -14.26
C GLN A 190 0.54 -4.17 -12.84
N CYS A 191 -0.74 -3.88 -12.72
CA CYS A 191 -1.45 -3.94 -11.44
C CYS A 191 -2.10 -5.32 -11.28
N LEU A 192 -1.88 -5.94 -10.13
CA LEU A 192 -2.47 -7.21 -9.75
C LEU A 192 -3.35 -7.00 -8.53
N VAL A 193 -4.63 -7.31 -8.66
CA VAL A 193 -5.61 -7.35 -7.58
C VAL A 193 -5.89 -8.82 -7.25
N GLU A 194 -5.42 -9.26 -6.10
CA GLU A 194 -5.66 -10.64 -5.63
C GLU A 194 -7.12 -10.82 -5.17
N PRO A 195 -7.63 -12.06 -5.13
CA PRO A 195 -8.93 -12.35 -4.54
C PRO A 195 -9.05 -11.79 -3.11
N PRO A 196 -10.28 -11.47 -2.67
CA PRO A 196 -10.47 -10.86 -1.36
C PRO A 196 -10.02 -11.78 -0.22
N VAL A 197 -9.32 -11.20 0.75
CA VAL A 197 -9.02 -11.88 2.02
C VAL A 197 -10.32 -12.18 2.74
N PRO A 198 -10.50 -13.39 3.33
CA PRO A 198 -11.70 -13.72 4.07
C PRO A 198 -11.92 -12.82 5.29
N VAL A 199 -13.00 -12.03 5.29
CA VAL A 199 -13.37 -11.13 6.37
C VAL A 199 -14.62 -11.67 7.05
N ARG A 200 -14.47 -12.27 8.23
CA ARG A 200 -15.59 -12.86 9.00
C ARG A 200 -15.45 -12.57 10.50
N ARG A 201 -16.58 -12.38 11.17
CA ARG A 201 -16.65 -12.35 12.63
C ARG A 201 -16.73 -13.79 13.15
N GLU A 202 -15.65 -14.25 13.76
CA GLU A 202 -15.51 -15.63 14.30
C GLU A 202 -15.24 -15.62 15.80
N ALA A 203 -14.53 -14.61 16.29
CA ALA A 203 -14.15 -14.48 17.69
C ALA A 203 -15.15 -13.65 18.51
N LYS A 204 -15.11 -13.82 19.84
CA LYS A 204 -15.92 -13.01 20.77
C LYS A 204 -15.48 -11.54 20.79
N ARG A 205 -14.17 -11.30 20.74
CA ARG A 205 -13.57 -9.95 20.75
C ARG A 205 -13.22 -9.51 19.35
N LEU A 206 -13.60 -8.29 18.98
CA LEU A 206 -13.28 -7.71 17.67
C LEU A 206 -11.78 -7.75 17.37
N ARG A 207 -10.95 -7.47 18.38
CA ARG A 207 -9.48 -7.41 18.22
C ARG A 207 -8.91 -8.76 17.75
N GLU A 208 -9.47 -9.89 18.19
CA GLU A 208 -9.00 -11.22 17.78
C GLU A 208 -9.24 -11.44 16.28
N ASP A 209 -10.41 -11.03 15.76
CA ASP A 209 -10.70 -11.10 14.32
C ASP A 209 -9.82 -10.11 13.53
N VAL A 210 -9.62 -8.88 14.03
CA VAL A 210 -8.73 -7.91 13.41
C VAL A 210 -7.31 -8.48 13.34
N THR A 211 -6.81 -9.11 14.40
CA THR A 211 -5.49 -9.74 14.41
C THR A 211 -5.37 -10.84 13.37
N ARG A 212 -6.34 -11.75 13.31
CA ARG A 212 -6.36 -12.83 12.32
C ARG A 212 -6.36 -12.31 10.89
N ILE A 213 -7.25 -11.36 10.58
CA ILE A 213 -7.38 -10.79 9.24
C ILE A 213 -6.12 -10.00 8.86
N THR A 214 -5.55 -9.24 9.79
CA THR A 214 -4.29 -8.52 9.53
C THR A 214 -3.13 -9.49 9.27
N GLN A 215 -3.08 -10.64 9.97
CA GLN A 215 -2.09 -11.68 9.69
C GLN A 215 -2.30 -12.33 8.30
N ASP A 216 -3.54 -12.58 7.89
CA ASP A 216 -3.84 -13.12 6.56
C ASP A 216 -3.47 -12.11 5.47
N LEU A 217 -3.73 -10.82 5.72
CA LEU A 217 -3.30 -9.73 4.86
C LEU A 217 -1.77 -9.63 4.76
N ALA A 218 -1.04 -9.75 5.88
CA ALA A 218 0.42 -9.77 5.89
C ALA A 218 0.97 -10.86 4.97
N ARG A 219 0.43 -12.09 5.05
CA ARG A 219 0.81 -13.21 4.16
C ARG A 219 0.55 -12.91 2.68
N ALA A 220 -0.58 -12.27 2.37
CA ALA A 220 -0.90 -11.88 1.01
C ALA A 220 0.10 -10.82 0.48
N LEU A 221 0.41 -9.80 1.29
CA LEU A 221 1.42 -8.79 0.95
C LEU A 221 2.82 -9.40 0.78
N GLU A 222 3.21 -10.37 1.62
CA GLU A 222 4.45 -11.12 1.42
C GLU A 222 4.51 -11.79 0.04
N GLY A 223 3.41 -12.43 -0.36
CA GLY A 223 3.30 -13.08 -1.67
C GLY A 223 3.48 -12.08 -2.82
N LEU A 224 2.88 -10.91 -2.70
CA LEU A 224 3.01 -9.83 -3.68
C LEU A 224 4.43 -9.26 -3.74
N ILE A 225 5.03 -8.98 -2.58
CA ILE A 225 6.39 -8.41 -2.48
C ILE A 225 7.44 -9.39 -3.02
N ARG A 226 7.31 -10.71 -2.76
CA ARG A 226 8.26 -11.73 -3.24
C ARG A 226 8.35 -11.82 -4.77
N ARG A 227 7.33 -11.35 -5.52
CA ARG A 227 7.35 -11.36 -6.99
C ARG A 227 8.36 -10.39 -7.59
N ALA A 228 8.60 -9.25 -6.91
CA ALA A 228 9.53 -8.20 -7.33
C ALA A 228 10.09 -7.45 -6.11
N PRO A 229 10.94 -8.09 -5.30
CA PRO A 229 11.46 -7.50 -4.07
C PRO A 229 12.30 -6.25 -4.32
N GLU A 230 12.91 -6.12 -5.49
CA GLU A 230 13.63 -4.91 -5.93
C GLU A 230 12.71 -3.72 -6.18
N GLN A 231 11.40 -3.94 -6.30
CA GLN A 231 10.42 -2.86 -6.47
C GLN A 231 9.74 -2.46 -5.17
N TRP A 232 10.08 -3.08 -4.06
CA TRP A 232 9.53 -2.71 -2.75
C TRP A 232 10.35 -1.59 -2.11
N HIS A 233 9.74 -0.42 -2.00
CA HIS A 233 10.38 0.83 -1.59
C HIS A 233 10.39 1.01 -0.06
N MET A 234 10.57 -0.08 0.68
CA MET A 234 10.71 -0.05 2.13
C MET A 234 12.15 0.31 2.52
N GLN A 235 12.42 1.61 2.62
CA GLN A 235 13.74 2.14 2.94
C GLN A 235 13.89 2.53 4.43
N GLN A 236 12.83 2.34 5.20
CA GLN A 236 12.81 2.60 6.64
C GLN A 236 12.81 1.28 7.42
N PRO A 237 13.32 1.28 8.65
CA PRO A 237 13.23 0.11 9.52
C PRO A 237 11.76 -0.25 9.76
N ASN A 238 11.45 -1.54 9.69
CA ASN A 238 10.08 -2.04 9.85
C ASN A 238 9.98 -3.18 10.88
N TRP A 239 11.11 -3.71 11.33
CA TRP A 239 11.18 -4.77 12.34
C TRP A 239 12.00 -4.34 13.54
N PRO A 240 11.74 -4.89 14.74
CA PRO A 240 12.54 -4.60 15.92
C PRO A 240 14.04 -4.76 15.68
N SER A 241 14.45 -5.84 14.98
CA SER A 241 15.87 -6.11 14.68
C SER A 241 16.51 -5.06 13.76
N ASP A 242 15.75 -4.36 12.92
CA ASP A 242 16.26 -3.27 12.09
C ASP A 242 16.66 -2.07 12.96
N TYR A 243 15.81 -1.73 13.93
CA TYR A 243 16.09 -0.64 14.88
C TYR A 243 17.30 -0.97 15.76
N ASP A 244 17.38 -2.22 16.26
CA ASP A 244 18.50 -2.68 17.08
C ASP A 244 19.82 -2.63 16.28
N ALA A 245 19.77 -3.01 14.99
CA ALA A 245 20.94 -2.95 14.11
C ALA A 245 21.40 -1.51 13.84
N LEU A 246 20.46 -0.57 13.65
CA LEU A 246 20.79 0.85 13.47
C LEU A 246 21.37 1.46 14.75
N GLU A 247 20.83 1.14 15.91
CA GLU A 247 21.35 1.57 17.19
C GLU A 247 22.76 1.07 17.43
N ALA A 248 23.04 -0.19 17.11
CA ALA A 248 24.36 -0.81 17.26
C ALA A 248 25.47 -0.12 16.42
N ILE A 249 25.10 0.52 15.30
CA ILE A 249 26.04 1.29 14.46
C ILE A 249 26.03 2.79 14.74
N GLY A 250 25.37 3.24 15.82
CA GLY A 250 25.29 4.64 16.22
C GLY A 250 24.41 5.52 15.31
N LYS A 251 23.44 4.92 14.62
CA LYS A 251 22.46 5.61 13.75
C LYS A 251 21.03 5.30 14.23
N PRO A 252 20.63 5.71 15.45
CA PRO A 252 19.30 5.42 15.97
C PRO A 252 18.23 6.04 15.07
N HIS A 253 17.13 5.32 14.89
CA HIS A 253 15.97 5.77 14.17
C HIS A 253 14.76 5.73 15.12
N PRO A 254 13.87 6.74 15.12
CA PRO A 254 12.67 6.70 15.94
C PRO A 254 11.85 5.43 15.68
N ARG A 255 11.39 4.78 16.74
CA ARG A 255 10.47 3.64 16.61
C ARG A 255 9.04 4.17 16.36
N PRO A 256 8.17 3.40 15.71
CA PRO A 256 6.78 3.78 15.50
C PRO A 256 6.12 4.30 16.77
N GLY A 257 5.39 5.42 16.69
CA GLY A 257 4.74 6.04 17.85
C GLY A 257 5.67 6.76 18.83
N GLN A 258 6.95 6.89 18.53
CA GLN A 258 7.89 7.73 19.29
C GLN A 258 8.13 9.05 18.54
N PRO A 259 8.18 10.17 19.29
CA PRO A 259 8.45 11.48 18.71
C PRO A 259 9.88 11.59 18.16
#